data_c58a4b10a59ddbc537e796675dc4953f
#
_entry.id   c58a4b10a59ddbc537e796675dc4953f
#
_cell.length_a   1.000
_cell.length_b   1.000
_cell.length_c   1.000
_cell.angle_alpha   90.00
_cell.angle_beta   90.00
_cell.angle_gamma   90.00
#
_symmetry.space_group_name_H-M   'P 1'
#
loop_
_entity.id
_entity.type
_entity.pdbx_description
1 polymer ?
#
loop_
_entity_poly.entity_id
_entity_poly.type
_entity_poly.pdbx_seq_one_letter_code
_entity_poly.pdbx_strand_id
1 'polypeptide(L)'
;MLRAFILALACTAGIAAAQTAVEEPSALPAGDGQEEVFYACTACHSTAIIRRSGFPRAQWDGLMDWMTEKHGMNPLEGAERTLIVDYLAQHFGPRVPARGRSPFLN
;
A
#
# COMPACT_ATOMS: atom_id res chain seq x y z
N MET A 1 -33.47 -39.83 45.60
CA MET A 1 -32.96 -40.07 44.23
C MET A 1 -32.63 -38.71 43.65
N LEU A 2 -31.35 -38.32 43.68
CA LEU A 2 -30.87 -37.02 43.23
C LEU A 2 -30.37 -37.15 41.81
N ARG A 3 -31.08 -36.54 40.83
CA ARG A 3 -30.67 -36.54 39.44
C ARG A 3 -29.82 -35.30 39.18
N ALA A 4 -28.52 -35.51 39.06
CA ALA A 4 -27.56 -34.47 38.65
C ALA A 4 -27.71 -34.23 37.14
N PHE A 5 -28.14 -32.98 36.77
CA PHE A 5 -28.06 -32.47 35.41
C PHE A 5 -26.69 -31.89 35.16
N ILE A 6 -25.89 -32.58 34.35
CA ILE A 6 -24.63 -32.05 33.85
C ILE A 6 -24.92 -31.20 32.61
N LEU A 7 -24.82 -29.89 32.76
CA LEU A 7 -24.86 -28.95 31.64
C LEU A 7 -23.50 -28.97 30.95
N ALA A 8 -23.43 -29.56 29.78
CA ALA A 8 -22.23 -29.48 28.91
C ALA A 8 -22.25 -28.14 28.17
N LEU A 9 -21.38 -27.23 28.60
CA LEU A 9 -21.15 -25.95 27.92
C LEU A 9 -20.22 -26.17 26.72
N ALA A 10 -20.78 -26.26 25.51
CA ALA A 10 -20.00 -26.36 24.29
C ALA A 10 -19.45 -24.98 23.92
N CYS A 11 -18.17 -24.75 24.19
CA CYS A 11 -17.43 -23.61 23.68
C CYS A 11 -17.16 -23.82 22.18
N THR A 12 -17.99 -23.21 21.30
CA THR A 12 -17.66 -23.10 19.88
C THR A 12 -16.66 -21.98 19.71
N ALA A 13 -15.37 -22.30 19.62
CA ALA A 13 -14.34 -21.38 19.21
C ALA A 13 -14.53 -21.09 17.71
N GLY A 14 -15.14 -19.96 17.40
CA GLY A 14 -15.19 -19.44 16.03
C GLY A 14 -13.80 -19.05 15.57
N ILE A 15 -13.23 -19.80 14.64
CA ILE A 15 -12.01 -19.41 13.94
C ILE A 15 -12.41 -18.25 13.00
N ALA A 16 -12.13 -17.01 13.41
CA ALA A 16 -12.19 -15.88 12.51
C ALA A 16 -11.05 -16.02 11.50
N ALA A 17 -11.35 -16.58 10.32
CA ALA A 17 -10.42 -16.54 9.19
C ALA A 17 -10.25 -15.05 8.81
N ALA A 18 -9.06 -14.51 9.07
CA ALA A 18 -8.67 -13.21 8.54
C ALA A 18 -8.65 -13.32 7.02
N GLN A 19 -9.71 -12.88 6.36
CA GLN A 19 -9.75 -12.76 4.92
C GLN A 19 -8.81 -11.60 4.57
N THR A 20 -7.66 -11.91 3.99
CA THR A 20 -6.83 -10.91 3.33
C THR A 20 -7.65 -10.38 2.16
N ALA A 21 -8.15 -9.16 2.29
CA ALA A 21 -8.87 -8.51 1.21
C ALA A 21 -7.93 -8.45 -0.01
N VAL A 22 -8.37 -8.99 -1.13
CA VAL A 22 -7.65 -8.84 -2.40
C VAL A 22 -7.69 -7.35 -2.74
N GLU A 23 -6.52 -6.74 -2.88
CA GLU A 23 -6.43 -5.34 -3.29
C GLU A 23 -6.79 -5.21 -4.77
N GLU A 24 -7.41 -4.09 -5.11
CA GLU A 24 -7.80 -3.73 -6.48
C GLU A 24 -7.22 -2.35 -6.84
N PRO A 25 -7.15 -1.98 -8.12
CA PRO A 25 -6.66 -0.66 -8.53
C PRO A 25 -7.31 0.51 -7.78
N SER A 26 -8.59 0.38 -7.40
CA SER A 26 -9.33 1.36 -6.60
C SER A 26 -8.76 1.62 -5.20
N ALA A 27 -7.82 0.80 -4.73
CA ALA A 27 -7.06 1.08 -3.52
C ALA A 27 -6.09 2.27 -3.67
N LEU A 28 -5.82 2.69 -4.90
CA LEU A 28 -5.02 3.86 -5.26
C LEU A 28 -5.93 5.00 -5.76
N PRO A 29 -5.50 6.27 -5.67
CA PRO A 29 -6.25 7.40 -6.21
C PRO A 29 -6.58 7.24 -7.69
N ALA A 30 -7.79 7.62 -8.11
CA ALA A 30 -8.18 7.59 -9.50
C ALA A 30 -7.37 8.59 -10.35
N GLY A 31 -6.99 8.19 -11.54
CA GLY A 31 -6.23 9.01 -12.49
C GLY A 31 -5.47 8.18 -13.50
N ASP A 32 -4.88 8.86 -14.47
CA ASP A 32 -4.07 8.23 -15.50
C ASP A 32 -2.84 7.56 -14.86
N GLY A 33 -2.63 6.29 -15.12
CA GLY A 33 -1.56 5.50 -14.53
C GLY A 33 -1.96 4.69 -13.28
N GLN A 34 -3.19 4.81 -12.79
CA GLN A 34 -3.66 4.07 -11.60
C GLN A 34 -3.51 2.56 -11.76
N GLU A 35 -3.98 2.01 -12.87
CA GLU A 35 -3.91 0.57 -13.15
C GLU A 35 -2.47 0.13 -13.38
N GLU A 36 -1.71 0.89 -14.16
CA GLU A 36 -0.32 0.60 -14.47
C GLU A 36 0.52 0.56 -13.19
N VAL A 37 0.37 1.54 -12.31
CA VAL A 37 1.04 1.55 -11.00
C VAL A 37 0.58 0.38 -10.14
N PHE A 38 -0.73 0.10 -10.11
CA PHE A 38 -1.24 -1.01 -9.33
C PHE A 38 -0.58 -2.32 -9.76
N TYR A 39 -0.67 -2.68 -11.04
CA TYR A 39 -0.15 -3.96 -11.52
C TYR A 39 1.38 -4.05 -11.51
N ALA A 40 2.09 -2.97 -11.80
CA ALA A 40 3.54 -2.98 -11.75
C ALA A 40 4.08 -3.13 -10.31
N CYS A 41 3.42 -2.51 -9.34
CA CYS A 41 3.93 -2.44 -7.96
C CYS A 41 3.40 -3.53 -7.04
N THR A 42 2.18 -4.05 -7.28
CA THR A 42 1.56 -5.03 -6.37
C THR A 42 1.89 -6.48 -6.68
N ALA A 43 2.71 -6.74 -7.68
CA ALA A 43 3.21 -8.09 -7.95
C ALA A 43 4.04 -8.68 -6.79
N CYS A 44 4.68 -7.82 -5.99
CA CYS A 44 5.59 -8.23 -4.91
C CYS A 44 5.16 -7.76 -3.51
N HIS A 45 4.37 -6.69 -3.40
CA HIS A 45 3.94 -6.12 -2.12
C HIS A 45 2.62 -5.37 -2.24
N SER A 46 1.99 -5.04 -1.13
CA SER A 46 0.68 -4.35 -1.13
C SER A 46 0.80 -2.86 -1.45
N THR A 47 -0.34 -2.24 -1.80
CA THR A 47 -0.44 -0.78 -2.03
C THR A 47 -0.08 0.04 -0.79
N ALA A 48 -0.09 -0.55 0.40
CA ALA A 48 0.23 0.15 1.65
C ALA A 48 1.62 0.78 1.64
N ILE A 49 2.61 0.14 0.98
CA ILE A 49 3.96 0.70 0.89
C ILE A 49 3.98 1.96 0.01
N ILE A 50 3.20 1.99 -1.06
CA ILE A 50 3.07 3.15 -1.94
C ILE A 50 2.38 4.28 -1.18
N ARG A 51 1.24 4.00 -0.58
CA ARG A 51 0.41 5.00 0.13
C ARG A 51 1.12 5.68 1.30
N ARG A 52 2.03 5.00 1.97
CA ARG A 52 2.82 5.59 3.06
C ARG A 52 4.12 6.25 2.60
N SER A 53 4.53 6.04 1.36
CA SER A 53 5.68 6.70 0.76
C SER A 53 5.31 8.13 0.32
N GLY A 54 6.31 8.99 0.20
CA GLY A 54 6.13 10.37 -0.26
C GLY A 54 7.46 10.88 -0.79
N PHE A 55 7.68 10.75 -2.12
CA PHE A 55 8.96 11.07 -2.74
C PHE A 55 8.81 12.10 -3.88
N PRO A 56 9.79 12.96 -4.09
CA PRO A 56 9.84 13.77 -5.30
C PRO A 56 10.00 12.90 -6.54
N ARG A 57 9.59 13.44 -7.69
CA ARG A 57 9.58 12.70 -8.97
C ARG A 57 10.91 12.01 -9.30
N ALA A 58 12.03 12.70 -9.11
CA ALA A 58 13.35 12.14 -9.38
C ALA A 58 13.68 10.92 -8.51
N GLN A 59 13.19 10.91 -7.27
CA GLN A 59 13.38 9.76 -6.38
C GLN A 59 12.48 8.59 -6.76
N TRP A 60 11.23 8.85 -7.17
CA TRP A 60 10.36 7.82 -7.72
C TRP A 60 10.97 7.19 -8.97
N ASP A 61 11.53 8.00 -9.87
CA ASP A 61 12.17 7.51 -11.10
C ASP A 61 13.39 6.63 -10.79
N GLY A 62 14.28 7.06 -9.92
CA GLY A 62 15.43 6.25 -9.49
C GLY A 62 15.04 4.96 -8.75
N LEU A 63 13.90 4.96 -8.07
CA LEU A 63 13.39 3.77 -7.38
C LEU A 63 12.98 2.67 -8.37
N MET A 64 12.55 3.02 -9.59
CA MET A 64 12.24 2.03 -10.64
C MET A 64 13.48 1.21 -11.01
N ASP A 65 14.62 1.87 -11.20
CA ASP A 65 15.89 1.19 -11.48
C ASP A 65 16.31 0.31 -10.30
N TRP A 66 16.21 0.83 -9.09
CA TRP A 66 16.56 0.09 -7.88
C TRP A 66 15.69 -1.16 -7.68
N MET A 67 14.37 -1.06 -7.93
CA MET A 67 13.45 -2.20 -7.87
C MET A 67 13.79 -3.25 -8.93
N THR A 68 14.19 -2.83 -10.13
CA THR A 68 14.63 -3.74 -11.19
C THR A 68 15.93 -4.46 -10.80
N GLU A 69 16.92 -3.71 -10.33
CA GLU A 69 18.25 -4.25 -10.03
C GLU A 69 18.28 -5.12 -8.77
N LYS A 70 17.53 -4.75 -7.73
CA LYS A 70 17.61 -5.39 -6.41
C LYS A 70 16.46 -6.35 -6.12
N HIS A 71 15.32 -6.17 -6.77
CA HIS A 71 14.11 -6.94 -6.49
C HIS A 71 13.53 -7.66 -7.71
N GLY A 72 14.17 -7.58 -8.85
CA GLY A 72 13.78 -8.31 -10.06
C GLY A 72 12.47 -7.82 -10.69
N MET A 73 12.09 -6.56 -10.46
CA MET A 73 11.00 -5.94 -11.19
C MET A 73 11.34 -5.86 -12.67
N ASN A 74 10.35 -6.08 -13.56
CA ASN A 74 10.55 -5.87 -14.98
C ASN A 74 10.97 -4.41 -15.24
N PRO A 75 11.99 -4.16 -16.09
CA PRO A 75 12.39 -2.81 -16.43
C PRO A 75 11.22 -2.01 -17.02
N LEU A 76 11.02 -0.80 -16.52
CA LEU A 76 10.05 0.15 -17.04
C LEU A 76 10.77 1.16 -17.92
N GLU A 77 10.30 1.34 -19.15
CA GLU A 77 10.93 2.21 -20.12
C GLU A 77 9.90 3.07 -20.87
N GLY A 78 10.38 4.15 -21.48
CA GLY A 78 9.59 4.98 -22.37
C GLY A 78 8.32 5.56 -21.75
N ALA A 79 7.22 5.48 -22.48
CA ALA A 79 5.94 6.07 -22.08
C ALA A 79 5.35 5.42 -20.81
N GLU A 80 5.51 4.11 -20.63
CA GLU A 80 5.03 3.41 -19.45
C GLU A 80 5.73 3.89 -18.19
N ARG A 81 7.06 4.01 -18.23
CA ARG A 81 7.85 4.55 -17.11
C ARG A 81 7.42 5.98 -16.78
N THR A 82 7.26 6.81 -17.80
CA THR A 82 6.82 8.20 -17.61
C THR A 82 5.46 8.26 -16.94
N LEU A 83 4.49 7.49 -17.42
CA LEU A 83 3.14 7.44 -16.86
C LEU A 83 3.14 7.02 -15.38
N ILE A 84 3.86 5.94 -15.06
CA ILE A 84 3.95 5.42 -13.70
C ILE A 84 4.63 6.43 -12.76
N VAL A 85 5.75 7.00 -13.17
CA VAL A 85 6.50 7.96 -12.34
C VAL A 85 5.71 9.26 -12.14
N ASP A 86 5.02 9.74 -13.17
CA ASP A 86 4.19 10.95 -13.08
C ASP A 86 3.00 10.73 -12.15
N TYR A 87 2.33 9.58 -12.24
CA TYR A 87 1.26 9.21 -11.32
C TYR A 87 1.74 9.18 -9.86
N LEU A 88 2.87 8.51 -9.60
CA LEU A 88 3.45 8.41 -8.26
C LEU A 88 3.86 9.78 -7.71
N ALA A 89 4.47 10.62 -8.53
CA ALA A 89 4.86 11.96 -8.13
C ALA A 89 3.66 12.88 -7.84
N GLN A 90 2.57 12.72 -8.60
CA GLN A 90 1.35 13.51 -8.43
C GLN A 90 0.59 13.12 -7.16
N HIS A 91 0.41 11.83 -6.91
CA HIS A 91 -0.44 11.34 -5.82
C HIS A 91 0.33 11.02 -4.54
N PHE A 92 1.62 10.74 -4.64
CA PHE A 92 2.49 10.34 -3.54
C PHE A 92 3.80 11.15 -3.53
N GLY A 93 3.67 12.46 -3.72
CA GLY A 93 4.77 13.41 -3.60
C GLY A 93 5.19 13.63 -2.14
N PRO A 94 6.23 14.44 -1.90
CA PRO A 94 6.70 14.77 -0.56
C PRO A 94 5.57 15.33 0.30
N ARG A 95 5.40 14.76 1.49
CA ARG A 95 4.48 15.31 2.48
C ARG A 95 5.15 16.51 3.12
N VAL A 96 4.59 17.70 2.91
CA VAL A 96 4.95 18.87 3.72
C VAL A 96 4.49 18.54 5.15
N PRO A 97 5.38 18.52 6.15
CA PRO A 97 4.94 18.39 7.53
C PRO A 97 3.94 19.53 7.78
N ALA A 98 2.76 19.20 8.31
CA ALA A 98 1.89 20.24 8.82
C ALA A 98 2.78 21.14 9.70
N ARG A 99 2.88 22.43 9.36
CA ARG A 99 3.64 23.39 10.15
C ARG A 99 3.02 23.40 11.54
N GLY A 100 3.52 22.51 12.39
CA GLY A 100 3.24 22.57 13.80
C GLY A 100 3.65 23.96 14.26
N ARG A 101 2.76 24.64 15.00
CA ARG A 101 3.14 25.83 15.72
C ARG A 101 4.45 25.52 16.44
N SER A 102 5.51 26.23 16.04
CA SER A 102 6.76 26.14 16.77
C SER A 102 6.45 26.51 18.24
N PRO A 103 6.77 25.65 19.20
CA PRO A 103 6.55 25.98 20.61
C PRO A 103 7.42 27.16 21.09
N PHE A 104 8.31 27.65 20.22
CA PHE A 104 9.23 28.75 20.50
C PHE A 104 8.84 30.08 19.82
N LEU A 105 7.70 30.14 19.11
CA LEU A 105 7.16 31.39 18.57
C LEU A 105 5.94 31.80 19.39
N ASN A 106 6.17 32.59 20.43
CA ASN A 106 5.16 33.41 21.11
C ASN A 106 4.98 34.70 20.34
#